data_a62144f46e225b0e382e1b34362c896c
#
_entry.id   a62144f46e225b0e382e1b34362c896c
#
_cell.length_a   1.000
_cell.length_b   1.000
_cell.length_c   1.000
_cell.angle_alpha   90.00
_cell.angle_beta   90.00
_cell.angle_gamma   90.00
#
_symmetry.space_group_name_H-M   'P 1'
#
loop_
_entity.id
_entity.type
_entity.pdbx_description
1 polymer ?
#
loop_
_entity_poly.entity_id
_entity_poly.type
_entity_poly.pdbx_seq_one_letter_code
_entity_poly.pdbx_strand_id
1 'polypeptide(L)'
;ALPISTFDAFRYTDSQGDMSYYNGEGVSMRKAFLKAPLDFTRVSSNFNPNRLHPIYKTKRPHRGTDYAAPRGTPVYAAGDGRILEAGYTRANGNYVFIQHGENYKTHYLHLDKRKVKQGQRVTQGDIIGTVGSTGAATGPHLHYEFLVRGVHKNPRRVHKSLPKAKSLPDSEMARFKSTVQ
;
A
#
# COMPACT_ATOMS: atom_id res chain seq x y z
N ALA A 1 36.68 3.52 7.72
CA ALA A 1 35.67 3.23 6.68
C ALA A 1 34.93 1.97 7.11
N LEU A 2 33.63 2.08 7.33
CA LEU A 2 32.77 0.92 7.56
C LEU A 2 32.65 0.15 6.25
N PRO A 3 32.68 -1.19 6.24
CA PRO A 3 32.52 -1.96 5.02
C PRO A 3 31.12 -1.70 4.46
N ILE A 4 31.08 -1.35 3.19
CA ILE A 4 29.81 -1.29 2.43
C ILE A 4 29.35 -2.75 2.34
N SER A 5 28.29 -3.10 3.10
CA SER A 5 27.67 -4.40 2.94
C SER A 5 26.94 -4.43 1.60
N THR A 6 27.49 -5.15 0.64
CA THR A 6 26.81 -5.47 -0.61
C THR A 6 25.69 -6.46 -0.28
N PHE A 7 24.44 -6.05 -0.52
CA PHE A 7 23.30 -6.96 -0.46
C PHE A 7 23.09 -7.53 -1.86
N ASP A 8 23.36 -8.83 -2.01
CA ASP A 8 23.08 -9.51 -3.27
C ASP A 8 21.56 -9.74 -3.39
N ALA A 9 21.01 -9.31 -4.51
CA ALA A 9 19.63 -9.50 -4.86
C ALA A 9 19.53 -10.36 -6.12
N PHE A 10 18.91 -11.53 -6.00
CA PHE A 10 18.72 -12.48 -7.08
C PHE A 10 17.31 -12.37 -7.64
N ARG A 11 17.21 -12.11 -8.94
CA ARG A 11 15.93 -12.16 -9.65
C ARG A 11 15.57 -13.62 -9.91
N TYR A 12 14.38 -14.00 -9.47
CA TYR A 12 13.89 -15.36 -9.65
C TYR A 12 12.43 -15.36 -10.10
N THR A 13 12.11 -16.25 -11.04
CA THR A 13 10.73 -16.50 -11.50
C THR A 13 10.35 -17.90 -11.02
N ASP A 14 9.29 -17.97 -10.24
CA ASP A 14 8.81 -19.24 -9.70
C ASP A 14 8.10 -20.11 -10.76
N SER A 15 7.64 -21.29 -10.36
CA SER A 15 6.92 -22.22 -11.24
C SER A 15 5.55 -21.72 -11.70
N GLN A 16 5.00 -20.69 -11.03
CA GLN A 16 3.75 -20.04 -11.42
C GLN A 16 3.96 -18.86 -12.38
N GLY A 17 5.23 -18.52 -12.68
CA GLY A 17 5.59 -17.40 -13.52
C GLY A 17 5.68 -16.06 -12.77
N ASP A 18 5.58 -16.06 -11.45
CA ASP A 18 5.71 -14.84 -10.63
C ASP A 18 7.20 -14.51 -10.42
N MET A 19 7.60 -13.31 -10.81
CA MET A 19 8.97 -12.82 -10.72
C MET A 19 9.14 -11.91 -9.51
N SER A 20 10.18 -12.16 -8.71
CA SER A 20 10.53 -11.32 -7.57
C SER A 20 12.05 -11.35 -7.31
N TYR A 21 12.49 -10.54 -6.34
CA TYR A 21 13.87 -10.49 -5.90
C TYR A 21 14.01 -11.12 -4.51
N TYR A 22 15.03 -11.94 -4.35
CA TYR A 22 15.31 -12.69 -3.13
C TYR A 22 16.79 -12.50 -2.72
N ASN A 23 17.07 -12.62 -1.42
CA ASN A 23 18.45 -12.75 -0.97
C ASN A 23 18.97 -14.18 -1.25
N GLY A 24 20.25 -14.45 -1.02
CA GLY A 24 20.85 -15.76 -1.25
C GLY A 24 20.23 -16.93 -0.46
N GLU A 25 19.43 -16.63 0.55
CA GLU A 25 18.70 -17.58 1.39
C GLU A 25 17.25 -17.82 0.90
N GLY A 26 16.86 -17.20 -0.22
CA GLY A 26 15.51 -17.30 -0.76
C GLY A 26 14.45 -16.50 0.01
N VAL A 27 14.87 -15.52 0.82
CA VAL A 27 13.95 -14.60 1.51
C VAL A 27 13.65 -13.44 0.59
N SER A 28 12.36 -13.16 0.37
CA SER A 28 11.94 -12.04 -0.47
C SER A 28 12.49 -10.71 0.06
N MET A 29 13.14 -9.96 -0.80
CA MET A 29 13.61 -8.60 -0.50
C MET A 29 12.47 -7.58 -0.57
N ARG A 30 11.31 -7.99 -1.02
CA ARG A 30 10.13 -7.17 -1.14
C ARG A 30 9.37 -7.14 0.17
N LYS A 31 9.18 -5.93 0.72
CA LYS A 31 8.27 -5.75 1.85
C LYS A 31 6.85 -6.07 1.40
N ALA A 32 6.05 -6.67 2.28
CA ALA A 32 4.65 -6.99 1.97
C ALA A 32 3.84 -5.74 1.60
N PHE A 33 4.15 -4.60 2.24
CA PHE A 33 3.50 -3.31 1.99
C PHE A 33 4.49 -2.15 2.01
N LEU A 34 4.27 -1.16 1.15
CA LEU A 34 4.94 0.14 1.22
C LEU A 34 4.54 0.88 2.49
N LYS A 35 5.46 1.60 3.11
CA LYS A 35 5.17 2.44 4.29
C LYS A 35 4.19 3.57 3.98
N ALA A 36 4.29 4.14 2.79
CA ALA A 36 3.37 5.11 2.25
C ALA A 36 3.21 4.86 0.75
N PRO A 37 2.00 4.96 0.18
CA PRO A 37 1.74 4.61 -1.21
C PRO A 37 1.98 5.77 -2.19
N LEU A 38 2.77 6.76 -1.81
CA LEU A 38 3.11 7.91 -2.63
C LEU A 38 4.34 8.64 -2.09
N ASP A 39 4.93 9.51 -2.91
CA ASP A 39 5.85 10.53 -2.45
C ASP A 39 5.04 11.73 -1.93
N PHE A 40 5.21 12.11 -0.68
CA PHE A 40 4.44 13.15 -0.03
C PHE A 40 5.33 14.22 0.62
N THR A 41 4.81 15.43 0.74
CA THR A 41 5.51 16.55 1.40
C THR A 41 5.45 16.44 2.92
N ARG A 42 4.27 16.12 3.45
CA ARG A 42 4.05 15.97 4.90
C ARG A 42 2.80 15.14 5.19
N VAL A 43 2.72 14.59 6.39
CA VAL A 43 1.48 14.07 6.94
C VAL A 43 0.64 15.25 7.42
N SER A 44 -0.49 15.49 6.79
CA SER A 44 -1.38 16.61 7.14
C SER A 44 -2.37 16.26 8.24
N SER A 45 -2.76 14.98 8.36
CA SER A 45 -3.62 14.48 9.44
C SER A 45 -3.31 13.02 9.75
N ASN A 46 -3.16 12.71 11.03
CA ASN A 46 -2.89 11.35 11.50
C ASN A 46 -4.18 10.56 11.70
N PHE A 47 -4.05 9.23 11.67
CA PHE A 47 -5.08 8.31 12.12
C PHE A 47 -5.48 8.63 13.57
N ASN A 48 -6.78 8.84 13.81
CA ASN A 48 -7.32 9.12 15.12
C ASN A 48 -8.75 8.57 15.25
N PRO A 49 -8.92 7.40 15.86
CA PRO A 49 -10.23 6.77 16.00
C PRO A 49 -11.17 7.52 16.96
N ASN A 50 -10.63 8.42 17.78
CA ASN A 50 -11.36 9.16 18.81
C ASN A 50 -11.38 10.68 18.54
N ARG A 51 -11.16 11.11 17.29
CA ARG A 51 -11.16 12.56 16.96
C ARG A 51 -12.51 13.20 17.27
N LEU A 52 -12.47 14.25 18.11
CA LEU A 52 -13.63 15.10 18.37
C LEU A 52 -13.71 16.20 17.30
N HIS A 53 -14.90 16.42 16.78
CA HIS A 53 -15.12 17.56 15.90
C HIS A 53 -15.04 18.85 16.74
N PRO A 54 -14.22 19.85 16.32
CA PRO A 54 -13.97 21.03 17.15
C PRO A 54 -15.22 21.86 17.43
N ILE A 55 -16.17 21.89 16.50
CA ILE A 55 -17.40 22.68 16.61
C ILE A 55 -18.54 21.88 17.22
N TYR A 56 -18.83 20.70 16.67
CA TYR A 56 -20.02 19.92 17.04
C TYR A 56 -19.81 19.00 18.25
N LYS A 57 -18.58 18.95 18.80
CA LYS A 57 -18.24 18.06 19.94
C LYS A 57 -18.59 16.59 19.72
N THR A 58 -18.92 16.20 18.47
CA THR A 58 -19.23 14.83 18.09
C THR A 58 -17.97 14.09 17.73
N LYS A 59 -17.93 12.78 18.05
CA LYS A 59 -16.82 11.92 17.62
C LYS A 59 -16.90 11.73 16.11
N ARG A 60 -15.91 12.23 15.39
CA ARG A 60 -15.69 11.96 13.96
C ARG A 60 -14.32 11.29 13.78
N PRO A 61 -14.26 9.97 13.86
CA PRO A 61 -13.00 9.26 13.75
C PRO A 61 -12.35 9.53 12.38
N HIS A 62 -11.03 9.75 12.40
CA HIS A 62 -10.21 9.78 11.20
C HIS A 62 -9.60 8.39 11.00
N ARG A 63 -10.15 7.63 10.06
CA ARG A 63 -9.88 6.20 9.86
C ARG A 63 -8.63 5.90 9.04
N GLY A 64 -7.93 6.92 8.59
CA GLY A 64 -6.73 6.82 7.77
C GLY A 64 -5.68 7.86 8.13
N THR A 65 -4.69 7.97 7.27
CA THR A 65 -3.67 9.02 7.30
C THR A 65 -3.83 9.89 6.06
N ASP A 66 -3.80 11.20 6.24
CA ASP A 66 -3.79 12.15 5.14
C ASP A 66 -2.36 12.56 4.80
N TYR A 67 -1.96 12.31 3.57
CA TYR A 67 -0.67 12.67 3.02
C TYR A 67 -0.83 13.84 2.07
N ALA A 68 -0.28 15.01 2.42
CA ALA A 68 -0.26 16.17 1.56
C ALA A 68 0.73 15.97 0.41
N ALA A 69 0.27 16.15 -0.81
CA ALA A 69 1.08 16.08 -2.01
C ALA A 69 0.43 16.93 -3.11
N PRO A 70 1.18 17.42 -4.10
CA PRO A 70 0.61 18.15 -5.23
C PRO A 70 -0.39 17.31 -6.01
N ARG A 71 -1.42 17.96 -6.57
CA ARG A 71 -2.34 17.31 -7.51
C ARG A 71 -1.57 16.64 -8.64
N GLY A 72 -1.96 15.44 -9.01
CA GLY A 72 -1.29 14.68 -10.07
C GLY A 72 -0.13 13.81 -9.60
N THR A 73 0.29 13.90 -8.33
CA THR A 73 1.30 13.00 -7.76
C THR A 73 0.86 11.56 -7.91
N PRO A 74 1.71 10.65 -8.43
CA PRO A 74 1.37 9.25 -8.57
C PRO A 74 1.04 8.60 -7.23
N VAL A 75 -0.01 7.78 -7.21
CA VAL A 75 -0.40 6.93 -6.09
C VAL A 75 -0.15 5.49 -6.48
N TYR A 76 0.56 4.75 -5.63
CA TYR A 76 0.98 3.39 -5.87
C TYR A 76 0.14 2.39 -5.09
N ALA A 77 -0.05 1.18 -5.65
CA ALA A 77 -0.54 0.06 -4.88
C ALA A 77 0.43 -0.23 -3.74
N ALA A 78 -0.04 -0.19 -2.51
CA ALA A 78 0.80 -0.41 -1.33
C ALA A 78 1.35 -1.84 -1.24
N GLY A 79 0.67 -2.80 -1.84
CA GLY A 79 1.04 -4.20 -1.91
C GLY A 79 0.41 -4.88 -3.12
N ASP A 80 0.82 -6.13 -3.35
CA ASP A 80 0.20 -6.98 -4.37
C ASP A 80 -1.26 -7.26 -4.00
N GLY A 81 -2.14 -7.27 -4.98
CA GLY A 81 -3.55 -7.56 -4.73
C GLY A 81 -4.43 -7.47 -5.95
N ARG A 82 -5.72 -7.37 -5.70
CA ARG A 82 -6.75 -7.20 -6.71
C ARG A 82 -7.59 -5.97 -6.38
N ILE A 83 -7.92 -5.19 -7.39
CA ILE A 83 -8.81 -4.04 -7.24
C ILE A 83 -10.20 -4.54 -6.86
N LEU A 84 -10.60 -4.28 -5.63
CA LEU A 84 -11.91 -4.64 -5.10
C LEU A 84 -12.99 -3.70 -5.62
N GLU A 85 -12.69 -2.40 -5.59
CA GLU A 85 -13.56 -1.33 -6.10
C GLU A 85 -12.72 -0.20 -6.69
N ALA A 86 -13.25 0.43 -7.74
CA ALA A 86 -12.75 1.67 -8.28
C ALA A 86 -13.94 2.50 -8.73
N GLY A 87 -14.22 3.61 -8.05
CA GLY A 87 -15.46 4.35 -8.24
C GLY A 87 -15.38 5.81 -7.79
N TYR A 88 -16.55 6.42 -7.70
CA TYR A 88 -16.74 7.77 -7.19
C TYR A 88 -17.92 7.82 -6.22
N THR A 89 -17.73 8.48 -5.08
CA THR A 89 -18.82 8.91 -4.20
C THR A 89 -18.63 10.36 -3.80
N ARG A 90 -19.70 11.01 -3.36
CA ARG A 90 -19.64 12.39 -2.90
C ARG A 90 -18.69 12.56 -1.69
N ALA A 91 -18.62 11.59 -0.81
CA ALA A 91 -17.75 11.61 0.35
C ALA A 91 -16.28 11.29 0.00
N ASN A 92 -16.05 10.21 -0.74
CA ASN A 92 -14.70 9.71 -1.03
C ASN A 92 -14.03 10.39 -2.23
N GLY A 93 -14.81 11.06 -3.08
CA GLY A 93 -14.32 11.45 -4.40
C GLY A 93 -14.00 10.23 -5.26
N ASN A 94 -13.06 10.35 -6.16
CA ASN A 94 -12.52 9.19 -6.86
C ASN A 94 -11.73 8.34 -5.87
N TYR A 95 -12.04 7.04 -5.81
CA TYR A 95 -11.41 6.12 -4.87
C TYR A 95 -11.04 4.79 -5.51
N VAL A 96 -10.07 4.13 -4.92
CA VAL A 96 -9.67 2.75 -5.23
C VAL A 96 -9.53 1.99 -3.93
N PHE A 97 -10.09 0.77 -3.88
CA PHE A 97 -9.91 -0.19 -2.79
C PHE A 97 -9.19 -1.42 -3.33
N ILE A 98 -8.16 -1.87 -2.62
CA ILE A 98 -7.39 -3.06 -2.99
C ILE A 98 -7.55 -4.13 -1.91
N GLN A 99 -7.85 -5.36 -2.33
CA GLN A 99 -7.79 -6.55 -1.50
C GLN A 99 -6.43 -7.20 -1.64
N HIS A 100 -5.76 -7.43 -0.52
CA HIS A 100 -4.45 -8.08 -0.43
C HIS A 100 -4.57 -9.42 0.30
N GLY A 101 -4.81 -10.51 -0.44
CA GLY A 101 -5.11 -11.80 0.16
C GLY A 101 -6.42 -11.77 0.98
N GLU A 102 -6.49 -12.57 2.04
CA GLU A 102 -7.72 -12.72 2.81
C GLU A 102 -7.90 -11.64 3.90
N ASN A 103 -6.80 -11.14 4.47
CA ASN A 103 -6.84 -10.39 5.72
C ASN A 103 -6.65 -8.89 5.58
N TYR A 104 -6.13 -8.39 4.45
CA TYR A 104 -5.70 -7.00 4.32
C TYR A 104 -6.44 -6.28 3.20
N LYS A 105 -6.81 -5.02 3.48
CA LYS A 105 -7.33 -4.08 2.47
C LYS A 105 -6.64 -2.75 2.61
N THR A 106 -6.50 -2.03 1.50
CA THR A 106 -6.06 -0.63 1.49
C THR A 106 -7.02 0.20 0.68
N HIS A 107 -7.30 1.40 1.16
CA HIS A 107 -8.21 2.36 0.55
C HIS A 107 -7.47 3.64 0.21
N TYR A 108 -7.75 4.18 -0.97
CA TYR A 108 -7.12 5.37 -1.54
C TYR A 108 -8.21 6.31 -1.99
N LEU A 109 -8.37 7.46 -1.32
CA LEU A 109 -9.48 8.38 -1.52
C LEU A 109 -9.02 9.74 -2.04
N HIS A 110 -9.98 10.51 -2.53
CA HIS A 110 -9.81 11.88 -3.05
C HIS A 110 -8.90 11.98 -4.26
N LEU A 111 -8.81 10.91 -5.05
CA LEU A 111 -7.97 10.85 -6.25
C LEU A 111 -8.47 11.84 -7.32
N ASP A 112 -7.53 12.38 -8.10
CA ASP A 112 -7.86 13.14 -9.31
C ASP A 112 -8.29 12.19 -10.42
N LYS A 113 -7.45 11.20 -10.71
CA LYS A 113 -7.72 10.16 -11.72
C LYS A 113 -7.51 8.77 -11.15
N ARG A 114 -8.36 7.85 -11.55
CA ARG A 114 -8.21 6.41 -11.32
C ARG A 114 -7.58 5.82 -12.58
N LYS A 115 -6.54 5.00 -12.42
CA LYS A 115 -5.82 4.34 -13.53
C LYS A 115 -6.01 2.82 -13.56
N VAL A 116 -6.92 2.32 -12.74
CA VAL A 116 -7.23 0.89 -12.61
C VAL A 116 -8.73 0.68 -12.57
N LYS A 117 -9.15 -0.55 -12.84
CA LYS A 117 -10.55 -0.99 -12.85
C LYS A 117 -10.78 -2.11 -11.86
N GLN A 118 -12.02 -2.25 -11.37
CA GLN A 118 -12.44 -3.37 -10.54
C GLN A 118 -12.07 -4.71 -11.16
N GLY A 119 -11.56 -5.62 -10.35
CA GLY A 119 -11.13 -6.95 -10.77
C GLY A 119 -9.69 -7.05 -11.29
N GLN A 120 -9.06 -5.92 -11.62
CA GLN A 120 -7.68 -5.90 -12.11
C GLN A 120 -6.70 -6.35 -11.03
N ARG A 121 -5.70 -7.16 -11.40
CA ARG A 121 -4.55 -7.46 -10.55
C ARG A 121 -3.56 -6.32 -10.57
N VAL A 122 -2.98 -6.04 -9.41
CA VAL A 122 -1.91 -5.04 -9.26
C VAL A 122 -0.76 -5.63 -8.45
N THR A 123 0.42 -5.14 -8.75
CA THR A 123 1.66 -5.45 -8.05
C THR A 123 2.05 -4.24 -7.19
N GLN A 124 2.69 -4.48 -6.05
CA GLN A 124 3.22 -3.40 -5.20
C GLN A 124 4.02 -2.40 -6.05
N GLY A 125 3.71 -1.11 -5.92
CA GLY A 125 4.35 -0.04 -6.68
C GLY A 125 3.71 0.28 -8.02
N ASP A 126 2.71 -0.47 -8.48
CA ASP A 126 1.95 -0.09 -9.68
C ASP A 126 1.20 1.22 -9.44
N ILE A 127 1.17 2.10 -10.44
CA ILE A 127 0.42 3.35 -10.36
C ILE A 127 -1.07 3.03 -10.52
N ILE A 128 -1.86 3.33 -9.47
CA ILE A 128 -3.31 3.08 -9.45
C ILE A 128 -4.15 4.35 -9.64
N GLY A 129 -3.54 5.51 -9.54
CA GLY A 129 -4.18 6.79 -9.70
C GLY A 129 -3.26 7.95 -9.40
N THR A 130 -3.83 9.14 -9.26
CA THR A 130 -3.10 10.37 -8.94
C THR A 130 -3.79 11.12 -7.82
N VAL A 131 -3.00 11.84 -7.02
CA VAL A 131 -3.51 12.70 -5.93
C VAL A 131 -4.42 13.77 -6.49
N GLY A 132 -5.55 13.98 -5.84
CA GLY A 132 -6.51 15.01 -6.15
C GLY A 132 -7.08 15.68 -4.90
N SER A 133 -8.23 16.30 -5.09
CA SER A 133 -9.01 16.95 -4.03
C SER A 133 -10.50 16.71 -4.27
N THR A 134 -10.85 15.56 -4.83
CA THR A 134 -12.24 15.18 -5.16
C THR A 134 -13.00 14.71 -3.93
N GLY A 135 -14.33 14.85 -3.95
CA GLY A 135 -15.18 14.50 -2.82
C GLY A 135 -15.09 15.51 -1.67
N ALA A 136 -15.22 15.03 -0.43
CA ALA A 136 -15.19 15.85 0.77
C ALA A 136 -13.76 16.19 1.21
N ALA A 137 -12.99 16.82 0.34
CA ALA A 137 -11.62 17.23 0.58
C ALA A 137 -11.48 18.75 0.49
N THR A 138 -10.63 19.36 1.32
CA THR A 138 -10.38 20.80 1.37
C THR A 138 -9.13 21.25 0.61
N GLY A 139 -8.34 20.31 0.11
CA GLY A 139 -7.11 20.58 -0.66
C GLY A 139 -6.46 19.28 -1.11
N PRO A 140 -5.45 19.36 -2.00
CA PRO A 140 -4.79 18.18 -2.55
C PRO A 140 -4.12 17.32 -1.48
N HIS A 141 -4.59 16.10 -1.32
CA HIS A 141 -4.02 15.09 -0.42
C HIS A 141 -4.50 13.70 -0.81
N LEU A 142 -3.78 12.68 -0.38
CA LEU A 142 -4.25 11.30 -0.36
C LEU A 142 -4.76 10.96 1.04
N HIS A 143 -6.02 10.53 1.15
CA HIS A 143 -6.50 9.83 2.33
C HIS A 143 -6.27 8.34 2.14
N TYR A 144 -5.44 7.76 3.00
CA TYR A 144 -5.01 6.36 2.92
C TYR A 144 -5.43 5.59 4.17
N GLU A 145 -6.16 4.50 3.96
CA GLU A 145 -6.60 3.61 5.04
C GLU A 145 -5.97 2.22 4.90
N PHE A 146 -5.68 1.60 6.02
CA PHE A 146 -5.22 0.23 6.12
C PHE A 146 -6.14 -0.59 7.03
N LEU A 147 -6.67 -1.68 6.51
CA LEU A 147 -7.59 -2.55 7.25
C LEU A 147 -6.98 -3.95 7.43
N VAL A 148 -7.12 -4.48 8.62
CA VAL A 148 -6.79 -5.86 8.96
C VAL A 148 -8.08 -6.55 9.39
N ARG A 149 -8.50 -7.56 8.65
CA ARG A 149 -9.77 -8.28 8.89
C ARG A 149 -10.95 -7.33 9.09
N GLY A 150 -11.05 -6.32 8.23
CA GLY A 150 -12.14 -5.33 8.26
C GLY A 150 -11.99 -4.22 9.32
N VAL A 151 -10.96 -4.25 10.15
CA VAL A 151 -10.72 -3.26 11.19
C VAL A 151 -9.67 -2.25 10.73
N HIS A 152 -10.00 -0.95 10.78
CA HIS A 152 -9.07 0.13 10.47
C HIS A 152 -7.91 0.17 11.47
N LYS A 153 -6.70 0.18 10.95
CA LYS A 153 -5.45 0.29 11.71
C LYS A 153 -4.70 1.56 11.31
N ASN A 154 -3.86 2.05 12.21
CA ASN A 154 -3.00 3.18 11.90
C ASN A 154 -2.01 2.81 10.78
N PRO A 155 -2.12 3.38 9.58
CA PRO A 155 -1.26 3.01 8.43
C PRO A 155 0.22 3.22 8.71
N ARG A 156 0.58 4.17 9.56
CA ARG A 156 1.97 4.49 9.89
C ARG A 156 2.59 3.54 10.93
N ARG A 157 1.78 2.78 11.65
CA ARG A 157 2.23 1.86 12.71
C ARG A 157 2.00 0.39 12.37
N VAL A 158 1.10 0.08 11.47
CA VAL A 158 0.71 -1.30 11.14
C VAL A 158 1.88 -2.16 10.65
N HIS A 159 2.91 -1.56 10.06
CA HIS A 159 4.10 -2.28 9.57
C HIS A 159 4.82 -3.09 10.65
N LYS A 160 4.69 -2.69 11.93
CA LYS A 160 5.33 -3.41 13.05
C LYS A 160 4.66 -4.77 13.32
N SER A 161 3.40 -4.93 12.92
CA SER A 161 2.59 -6.14 13.13
C SER A 161 2.34 -6.94 11.85
N LEU A 162 2.84 -6.47 10.70
CA LEU A 162 2.69 -7.19 9.44
C LEU A 162 3.64 -8.38 9.36
N PRO A 163 3.26 -9.43 8.59
CA PRO A 163 4.16 -10.55 8.32
C PRO A 163 5.49 -10.04 7.75
N LYS A 164 6.58 -10.62 8.20
CA LYS A 164 7.90 -10.41 7.59
C LYS A 164 7.88 -10.90 6.14
N ALA A 165 8.83 -10.43 5.34
CA ALA A 165 9.01 -10.89 3.96
C ALA A 165 8.95 -12.44 3.88
N LYS A 166 8.15 -12.96 2.96
CA LYS A 166 7.98 -14.41 2.79
C LYS A 166 9.27 -15.01 2.21
N SER A 167 9.69 -16.14 2.75
CA SER A 167 10.66 -17.02 2.08
C SER A 167 9.99 -17.76 0.92
N LEU A 168 10.79 -18.18 -0.06
CA LEU A 168 10.32 -19.13 -1.07
C LEU A 168 9.80 -20.39 -0.38
N PRO A 169 8.72 -21.01 -0.90
CA PRO A 169 8.28 -22.32 -0.44
C PRO A 169 9.41 -23.37 -0.60
N ASP A 170 9.43 -24.38 0.25
CA ASP A 170 10.44 -25.44 0.19
C ASP A 170 10.50 -26.10 -1.20
N SER A 171 9.35 -26.24 -1.86
CA SER A 171 9.24 -26.76 -3.22
C SER A 171 9.98 -25.93 -4.29
N GLU A 172 10.12 -24.62 -4.08
CA GLU A 172 10.82 -23.69 -4.98
C GLU A 172 12.29 -23.47 -4.55
N MET A 173 12.61 -23.72 -3.30
CA MET A 173 13.93 -23.42 -2.74
C MET A 173 15.06 -24.18 -3.44
N ALA A 174 14.86 -25.46 -3.76
CA ALA A 174 15.86 -26.26 -4.45
C ALA A 174 16.14 -25.72 -5.86
N ARG A 175 15.08 -25.34 -6.59
CA ARG A 175 15.17 -24.74 -7.92
C ARG A 175 15.84 -23.35 -7.87
N PHE A 176 15.49 -22.54 -6.89
CA PHE A 176 16.11 -21.24 -6.66
C PHE A 176 17.63 -21.39 -6.44
N LYS A 177 18.04 -22.25 -5.51
CA LYS A 177 19.45 -22.45 -5.19
C LYS A 177 20.28 -22.93 -6.39
N SER A 178 19.69 -23.74 -7.28
CA SER A 178 20.37 -24.15 -8.52
C SER A 178 20.48 -23.04 -9.56
N THR A 179 19.67 -22.01 -9.47
CA THR A 179 19.65 -20.88 -10.43
C THR A 179 20.63 -19.77 -10.02
N VAL A 180 20.90 -19.61 -8.73
CA VAL A 180 21.73 -18.50 -8.18
C VAL A 180 23.17 -18.92 -7.83
N GLN A 181 23.53 -20.19 -8.06
CA GLN A 181 24.91 -20.64 -8.04
C GLN A 181 25.57 -20.40 -9.40
#